data_833e7488d989af778a8cc400c1db522d
#
_entry.id   833e7488d989af778a8cc400c1db522d
#
_cell.length_a   1.000
_cell.length_b   1.000
_cell.length_c   1.000
_cell.angle_alpha   90.00
_cell.angle_beta   90.00
_cell.angle_gamma   90.00
#
_symmetry.space_group_name_H-M   'P 1'
#
loop_
_entity.id
_entity.type
_entity.pdbx_description
1 polymer ?
#
loop_
_entity_poly.entity_id
_entity_poly.type
_entity_poly.pdbx_seq_one_letter_code
_entity_poly.pdbx_strand_id
1 'polypeptide(L)'
;MNQAPAGLNTLIASGDVYIRSEKPLQDIPNADVVCYGLWVNPSLATHHGVFVSDRKKPEVLDFMLQKPSLEELEGLSKTHLFLMDIGIWILSDRAIEVLMKRSLKEGTNDINYYDLYSDYGLALGEHPKTEDEEINQLSVAILPLPGGEFYHYGTSHELISSTLAIQDKVRDQRRIMHRKVKPNPAIFIQNSITQVSLSADNANLWIENSHVGKGWKLGSRQIITGVPENQW
;
A
#
# COMPACT_ATOMS: atom_id res chain seq x y z
N MET A 1 16.27 -23.92 -11.26
CA MET A 1 15.01 -23.17 -11.04
C MET A 1 13.89 -23.97 -11.71
N ASN A 2 12.84 -24.33 -10.97
CA ASN A 2 11.67 -24.92 -11.62
C ASN A 2 11.01 -23.79 -12.43
N GLN A 3 10.94 -23.95 -13.74
CA GLN A 3 10.18 -23.02 -14.57
C GLN A 3 8.70 -23.17 -14.24
N ALA A 4 8.03 -22.07 -13.98
CA ALA A 4 6.57 -22.06 -13.84
C ALA A 4 5.95 -22.53 -15.18
N PRO A 5 4.81 -23.24 -15.17
CA PRO A 5 4.10 -23.56 -16.39
C PRO A 5 3.80 -22.29 -17.20
N ALA A 6 3.95 -22.35 -18.52
CA ALA A 6 3.61 -21.24 -19.40
C ALA A 6 2.10 -20.90 -19.29
N GLY A 7 1.78 -19.61 -19.40
CA GLY A 7 0.39 -19.11 -19.35
C GLY A 7 -0.17 -18.87 -17.95
N LEU A 8 0.67 -18.88 -16.92
CA LEU A 8 0.31 -18.43 -15.58
C LEU A 8 0.59 -16.95 -15.43
N ASN A 9 -0.33 -16.25 -14.78
CA ASN A 9 -0.12 -14.86 -14.39
C ASN A 9 0.73 -14.78 -13.11
N THR A 10 1.60 -13.78 -13.04
CA THR A 10 2.40 -13.46 -11.85
C THR A 10 1.69 -12.40 -11.03
N LEU A 11 1.41 -12.71 -9.76
CA LEU A 11 0.89 -11.73 -8.80
C LEU A 11 2.04 -11.02 -8.11
N ILE A 12 2.05 -9.69 -8.19
CA ILE A 12 2.88 -8.80 -7.36
C ILE A 12 1.97 -8.17 -6.31
N ALA A 13 2.35 -8.28 -5.05
CA ALA A 13 1.66 -7.64 -3.94
C ALA A 13 2.65 -6.85 -3.09
N SER A 14 2.28 -5.62 -2.70
CA SER A 14 3.09 -4.79 -1.80
C SER A 14 3.21 -5.45 -0.42
N GLY A 15 4.39 -5.38 0.19
CA GLY A 15 4.69 -6.03 1.48
C GLY A 15 4.30 -5.20 2.70
N ASP A 16 3.98 -3.94 2.52
CA ASP A 16 3.66 -2.96 3.57
C ASP A 16 2.18 -2.57 3.63
N VAL A 17 1.31 -3.43 3.12
CA VAL A 17 -0.13 -3.20 3.08
C VAL A 17 -0.90 -4.39 3.67
N TYR A 18 -2.02 -4.09 4.31
CA TYR A 18 -3.04 -5.06 4.65
C TYR A 18 -4.30 -4.73 3.86
N ILE A 19 -4.71 -5.65 3.00
CA ILE A 19 -5.85 -5.49 2.11
C ILE A 19 -6.92 -6.47 2.52
N ARG A 20 -8.16 -5.97 2.62
CA ARG A 20 -9.32 -6.78 2.90
C ARG A 20 -10.36 -6.56 1.81
N SER A 21 -10.96 -7.63 1.32
CA SER A 21 -12.12 -7.58 0.44
C SER A 21 -13.29 -8.31 1.09
N GLU A 22 -14.47 -7.71 1.09
CA GLU A 22 -15.70 -8.33 1.59
C GLU A 22 -16.41 -9.20 0.54
N LYS A 23 -16.02 -9.05 -0.71
CA LYS A 23 -16.62 -9.76 -1.85
C LYS A 23 -15.55 -10.58 -2.57
N PRO A 24 -15.94 -11.66 -3.26
CA PRO A 24 -15.05 -12.36 -4.16
C PRO A 24 -14.47 -11.41 -5.20
N LEU A 25 -13.22 -11.65 -5.60
CA LEU A 25 -12.62 -10.95 -6.72
C LEU A 25 -13.41 -11.25 -8.01
N GLN A 26 -13.47 -10.27 -8.89
CA GLN A 26 -14.03 -10.44 -10.23
C GLN A 26 -13.11 -11.33 -11.08
N ASP A 27 -13.64 -11.86 -12.17
CA ASP A 27 -12.83 -12.58 -13.15
C ASP A 27 -11.73 -11.65 -13.68
N ILE A 28 -10.52 -12.19 -13.76
CA ILE A 28 -9.36 -11.44 -14.24
C ILE A 28 -9.50 -11.28 -15.76
N PRO A 29 -9.54 -10.04 -16.29
CA PRO A 29 -9.60 -9.82 -17.71
C PRO A 29 -8.32 -10.30 -18.42
N ASN A 30 -8.44 -10.63 -19.70
CA ASN A 30 -7.31 -11.00 -20.51
C ASN A 30 -6.54 -9.74 -20.93
N ALA A 31 -5.60 -9.31 -20.09
CA ALA A 31 -4.71 -8.18 -20.33
C ALA A 31 -3.29 -8.54 -19.89
N ASP A 32 -2.28 -7.84 -20.43
CA ASP A 32 -0.88 -8.04 -20.04
C ASP A 32 -0.63 -7.62 -18.60
N VAL A 33 -1.30 -6.56 -18.15
CA VAL A 33 -1.22 -6.04 -16.79
C VAL A 33 -2.63 -5.80 -16.25
N VAL A 34 -2.94 -6.31 -15.08
CA VAL A 34 -4.20 -6.04 -14.38
C VAL A 34 -3.88 -5.47 -13.01
N CYS A 35 -4.35 -4.25 -12.73
CA CYS A 35 -4.11 -3.56 -11.47
C CYS A 35 -5.40 -3.43 -10.68
N TYR A 36 -5.33 -3.71 -9.37
CA TYR A 36 -6.44 -3.44 -8.46
C TYR A 36 -6.26 -2.09 -7.77
N GLY A 37 -7.37 -1.36 -7.66
CA GLY A 37 -7.38 -0.09 -6.96
C GLY A 37 -8.64 0.12 -6.14
N LEU A 38 -8.69 1.23 -5.42
CA LEU A 38 -9.84 1.64 -4.61
C LEU A 38 -10.36 3.01 -5.02
N TRP A 39 -11.67 3.15 -5.00
CA TRP A 39 -12.33 4.45 -5.02
C TRP A 39 -12.11 5.15 -3.68
N VAL A 40 -11.40 6.26 -3.68
CA VAL A 40 -11.09 7.03 -2.47
C VAL A 40 -11.27 8.53 -2.70
N ASN A 41 -11.30 9.29 -1.61
CA ASN A 41 -11.23 10.74 -1.72
C ASN A 41 -9.89 11.18 -2.32
N PRO A 42 -9.86 12.24 -3.15
CA PRO A 42 -8.62 12.74 -3.75
C PRO A 42 -7.49 12.97 -2.75
N SER A 43 -7.80 13.50 -1.56
CA SER A 43 -6.81 13.77 -0.52
C SER A 43 -6.04 12.53 -0.04
N LEU A 44 -6.67 11.34 -0.05
CA LEU A 44 -5.99 10.09 0.30
C LEU A 44 -5.10 9.61 -0.86
N ALA A 45 -5.56 9.77 -2.09
CA ALA A 45 -4.84 9.33 -3.28
C ALA A 45 -3.52 10.08 -3.52
N THR A 46 -3.35 11.29 -2.97
CA THR A 46 -2.12 12.10 -3.14
C THR A 46 -0.85 11.43 -2.63
N HIS A 47 -0.96 10.42 -1.77
CA HIS A 47 0.18 9.72 -1.18
C HIS A 47 0.54 8.41 -1.90
N HIS A 48 -0.24 8.02 -2.91
CA HIS A 48 -0.15 6.73 -3.59
C HIS A 48 -0.05 6.88 -5.11
N GLY A 49 0.16 5.77 -5.80
CA GLY A 49 -0.07 5.67 -7.23
C GLY A 49 -1.56 5.83 -7.55
N VAL A 50 -1.87 6.36 -8.71
CA VAL A 50 -3.25 6.59 -9.15
C VAL A 50 -3.42 6.14 -10.59
N PHE A 51 -4.35 5.23 -10.80
CA PHE A 51 -4.77 4.78 -12.12
C PHE A 51 -5.88 5.69 -12.61
N VAL A 52 -5.69 6.32 -13.76
CA VAL A 52 -6.67 7.21 -14.40
C VAL A 52 -7.28 6.50 -15.59
N SER A 53 -8.60 6.62 -15.77
CA SER A 53 -9.33 6.07 -16.90
C SER A 53 -10.34 7.08 -17.49
N ASP A 54 -10.59 6.95 -18.79
CA ASP A 54 -11.70 7.66 -19.42
C ASP A 54 -13.04 7.13 -18.86
N ARG A 55 -14.00 8.03 -18.64
CA ARG A 55 -15.34 7.66 -18.13
C ARG A 55 -16.10 6.69 -19.03
N LYS A 56 -15.77 6.63 -20.32
CA LYS A 56 -16.38 5.73 -21.30
C LYS A 56 -15.74 4.35 -21.32
N LYS A 57 -14.50 4.25 -20.79
CA LYS A 57 -13.71 3.01 -20.71
C LYS A 57 -13.13 2.83 -19.30
N PRO A 58 -13.96 2.68 -18.27
CA PRO A 58 -13.52 2.73 -16.87
C PRO A 58 -12.57 1.61 -16.45
N GLU A 59 -12.52 0.53 -17.21
CA GLU A 59 -11.70 -0.65 -16.95
C GLU A 59 -10.35 -0.62 -17.69
N VAL A 60 -10.12 0.39 -18.53
CA VAL A 60 -8.89 0.55 -19.31
C VAL A 60 -8.06 1.66 -18.71
N LEU A 61 -6.80 1.39 -18.46
CA LEU A 61 -5.87 2.42 -17.99
C LEU A 61 -5.61 3.42 -19.10
N ASP A 62 -5.90 4.69 -18.85
CA ASP A 62 -5.50 5.79 -19.72
C ASP A 62 -4.05 6.17 -19.44
N PHE A 63 -3.74 6.46 -18.20
CA PHE A 63 -2.38 6.67 -17.68
C PHE A 63 -2.32 6.49 -16.17
N MET A 64 -1.11 6.31 -15.65
CA MET A 64 -0.82 6.30 -14.22
C MET A 64 -0.18 7.62 -13.77
N LEU A 65 -0.47 8.02 -12.54
CA LEU A 65 0.20 9.11 -11.84
C LEU A 65 0.85 8.57 -10.56
N GLN A 66 1.98 9.16 -10.17
CA GLN A 66 2.64 8.83 -8.93
C GLN A 66 2.61 10.02 -7.98
N LYS A 67 1.92 9.85 -6.86
CA LYS A 67 1.73 10.87 -5.82
C LYS A 67 1.30 12.24 -6.40
N PRO A 68 0.19 12.28 -7.16
CA PRO A 68 -0.30 13.51 -7.77
C PRO A 68 -0.72 14.54 -6.71
N SER A 69 -0.72 15.81 -7.08
CA SER A 69 -1.26 16.86 -6.22
C SER A 69 -2.79 16.78 -6.10
N LEU A 70 -3.33 17.36 -5.02
CA LEU A 70 -4.78 17.43 -4.84
C LEU A 70 -5.45 18.22 -5.97
N GLU A 71 -4.86 19.32 -6.38
CA GLU A 71 -5.38 20.17 -7.48
C GLU A 71 -5.43 19.39 -8.81
N GLU A 72 -4.42 18.58 -9.09
CA GLU A 72 -4.39 17.72 -10.28
C GLU A 72 -5.52 16.70 -10.26
N LEU A 73 -5.72 16.00 -9.12
CA LEU A 73 -6.80 15.02 -8.97
C LEU A 73 -8.20 15.65 -9.05
N GLU A 74 -8.40 16.81 -8.44
CA GLU A 74 -9.64 17.57 -8.53
C GLU A 74 -9.91 18.04 -9.97
N GLY A 75 -8.87 18.44 -10.68
CA GLY A 75 -8.94 18.75 -12.11
C GLY A 75 -9.37 17.56 -12.95
N LEU A 76 -8.69 16.42 -12.79
CA LEU A 76 -8.96 15.17 -13.50
C LEU A 76 -10.36 14.61 -13.19
N SER A 77 -10.84 14.73 -11.98
CA SER A 77 -12.16 14.24 -11.58
C SER A 77 -13.32 14.82 -12.38
N LYS A 78 -13.12 15.92 -13.10
CA LYS A 78 -14.13 16.54 -13.97
C LYS A 78 -14.35 15.75 -15.27
N THR A 79 -13.32 15.09 -15.76
CA THR A 79 -13.32 14.42 -17.07
C THR A 79 -13.01 12.92 -17.00
N HIS A 80 -12.26 12.49 -16.02
CA HIS A 80 -11.81 11.11 -15.84
C HIS A 80 -12.36 10.48 -14.56
N LEU A 81 -12.17 9.18 -14.44
CA LEU A 81 -12.26 8.43 -13.21
C LEU A 81 -10.85 8.11 -12.74
N PHE A 82 -10.68 7.87 -11.44
CA PHE A 82 -9.42 7.40 -10.93
C PHE A 82 -9.59 6.40 -9.78
N LEU A 83 -8.68 5.45 -9.70
CA LEU A 83 -8.53 4.50 -8.60
C LEU A 83 -7.18 4.71 -7.94
N MET A 84 -7.15 4.75 -6.63
CA MET A 84 -5.88 4.69 -5.89
C MET A 84 -5.30 3.28 -6.01
N ASP A 85 -4.04 3.17 -6.36
CA ASP A 85 -3.30 1.91 -6.36
C ASP A 85 -3.19 1.34 -4.95
N ILE A 86 -3.44 0.06 -4.81
CA ILE A 86 -3.36 -0.68 -3.54
C ILE A 86 -2.20 -1.68 -3.52
N GLY A 87 -1.32 -1.64 -4.52
CA GLY A 87 -0.16 -2.50 -4.60
C GLY A 87 -0.47 -3.96 -4.96
N ILE A 88 -1.57 -4.22 -5.69
CA ILE A 88 -1.88 -5.54 -6.25
C ILE A 88 -1.88 -5.45 -7.77
N TRP A 89 -0.90 -6.10 -8.39
CA TRP A 89 -0.72 -6.16 -9.83
C TRP A 89 -0.61 -7.60 -10.30
N ILE A 90 -1.28 -7.95 -11.39
CA ILE A 90 -1.22 -9.27 -12.01
C ILE A 90 -0.64 -9.08 -13.41
N LEU A 91 0.45 -9.75 -13.69
CA LEU A 91 1.21 -9.59 -14.93
C LEU A 91 1.23 -10.90 -15.72
N SER A 92 1.04 -10.79 -17.03
CA SER A 92 1.26 -11.88 -17.97
C SER A 92 2.75 -12.21 -18.09
N ASP A 93 3.08 -13.36 -18.67
CA ASP A 93 4.47 -13.73 -18.98
C ASP A 93 5.16 -12.64 -19.81
N ARG A 94 4.46 -12.07 -20.82
CA ARG A 94 4.96 -10.96 -21.65
C ARG A 94 5.31 -9.72 -20.82
N ALA A 95 4.41 -9.33 -19.90
CA ALA A 95 4.64 -8.18 -19.02
C ALA A 95 5.82 -8.39 -18.07
N ILE A 96 5.97 -9.62 -17.55
CA ILE A 96 7.10 -10.00 -16.70
C ILE A 96 8.41 -10.00 -17.48
N GLU A 97 8.44 -10.50 -18.71
CA GLU A 97 9.66 -10.48 -19.55
C GLU A 97 10.15 -9.06 -19.78
N VAL A 98 9.24 -8.13 -20.12
CA VAL A 98 9.59 -6.72 -20.31
C VAL A 98 10.09 -6.10 -18.99
N LEU A 99 9.40 -6.32 -17.87
CA LEU A 99 9.79 -5.82 -16.55
C LEU A 99 11.17 -6.35 -16.14
N MET A 100 11.43 -7.65 -16.31
CA MET A 100 12.72 -8.27 -16.01
C MET A 100 13.85 -7.73 -16.89
N LYS A 101 13.58 -7.49 -18.17
CA LYS A 101 14.54 -6.89 -19.09
C LYS A 101 14.98 -5.50 -18.63
N ARG A 102 14.07 -4.68 -18.12
CA ARG A 102 14.35 -3.34 -17.58
C ARG A 102 15.07 -3.38 -16.23
N SER A 103 14.84 -4.44 -15.47
CA SER A 103 15.45 -4.64 -14.13
C SER A 103 16.90 -5.18 -14.22
N LEU A 104 17.44 -5.42 -15.40
CA LEU A 104 18.80 -5.87 -15.62
C LEU A 104 19.60 -4.80 -16.38
N LYS A 105 20.89 -4.70 -16.06
CA LYS A 105 21.79 -3.86 -16.85
C LYS A 105 22.04 -4.50 -18.22
N GLU A 106 22.05 -3.69 -19.25
CA GLU A 106 22.21 -4.13 -20.62
C GLU A 106 23.50 -4.98 -20.80
N GLY A 107 23.34 -6.16 -21.39
CA GLY A 107 24.43 -7.09 -21.67
C GLY A 107 25.03 -7.81 -20.46
N THR A 108 24.44 -7.68 -19.29
CA THR A 108 24.87 -8.35 -18.05
C THR A 108 23.69 -9.01 -17.32
N ASN A 109 24.01 -9.80 -16.27
CA ASN A 109 23.02 -10.31 -15.32
C ASN A 109 22.97 -9.47 -14.03
N ASP A 110 23.59 -8.30 -14.04
CA ASP A 110 23.58 -7.41 -12.89
C ASP A 110 22.22 -6.72 -12.75
N ILE A 111 21.75 -6.58 -11.52
CA ILE A 111 20.49 -5.90 -11.23
C ILE A 111 20.66 -4.39 -11.49
N ASN A 112 19.69 -3.83 -12.21
CA ASN A 112 19.47 -2.40 -12.32
C ASN A 112 18.30 -2.01 -11.42
N TYR A 113 18.43 -0.86 -10.73
CA TYR A 113 17.27 -0.32 -10.01
C TYR A 113 16.24 0.14 -11.04
N TYR A 114 15.05 -0.41 -10.94
CA TYR A 114 13.91 -0.08 -11.80
C TYR A 114 12.65 -0.10 -10.95
N ASP A 115 12.01 1.05 -10.80
CA ASP A 115 10.88 1.23 -9.92
C ASP A 115 9.57 0.81 -10.60
N LEU A 116 8.82 -0.08 -9.94
CA LEU A 116 7.56 -0.60 -10.49
C LEU A 116 6.52 0.50 -10.71
N TYR A 117 6.51 1.54 -9.90
CA TYR A 117 5.50 2.60 -9.96
C TYR A 117 5.97 3.77 -10.84
N SER A 118 7.17 4.29 -10.56
CA SER A 118 7.68 5.49 -11.20
C SER A 118 8.27 5.26 -12.60
N ASP A 119 8.80 4.06 -12.85
CA ASP A 119 9.38 3.72 -14.16
C ASP A 119 8.40 2.89 -14.99
N TYR A 120 8.03 1.69 -14.50
CA TYR A 120 7.15 0.80 -15.24
C TYR A 120 5.72 1.32 -15.31
N GLY A 121 5.15 1.73 -14.18
CA GLY A 121 3.75 2.16 -14.08
C GLY A 121 3.45 3.42 -14.91
N LEU A 122 4.34 4.41 -14.91
CA LEU A 122 4.16 5.62 -15.70
C LEU A 122 4.25 5.40 -17.22
N ALA A 123 4.82 4.28 -17.65
CA ALA A 123 4.87 3.87 -19.04
C ALA A 123 3.66 3.01 -19.48
N LEU A 124 2.73 2.70 -18.58
CA LEU A 124 1.54 1.93 -18.88
C LEU A 124 0.36 2.82 -19.29
N GLY A 125 -0.56 2.28 -20.10
CA GLY A 125 -1.84 2.90 -20.47
C GLY A 125 -1.95 3.34 -21.93
N GLU A 126 -3.14 3.86 -22.31
CA GLU A 126 -3.40 4.34 -23.66
C GLU A 126 -2.64 5.66 -23.96
N HIS A 127 -2.40 6.51 -22.93
CA HIS A 127 -1.65 7.76 -23.03
C HIS A 127 -0.61 7.87 -21.90
N PRO A 128 0.43 7.02 -21.93
CA PRO A 128 1.42 6.91 -20.87
C PRO A 128 2.18 8.22 -20.62
N LYS A 129 2.67 8.40 -19.41
CA LYS A 129 3.44 9.60 -19.01
C LYS A 129 4.92 9.53 -19.38
N THR A 130 5.42 8.32 -19.61
CA THR A 130 6.80 8.06 -20.03
C THR A 130 6.80 7.18 -21.29
N GLU A 131 7.79 7.41 -22.14
CA GLU A 131 7.95 6.65 -23.38
C GLU A 131 8.81 5.41 -23.14
N ASP A 132 8.28 4.24 -23.45
CA ASP A 132 8.99 2.97 -23.54
C ASP A 132 8.27 2.09 -24.58
N GLU A 133 8.92 1.83 -25.70
CA GLU A 133 8.32 1.16 -26.85
C GLU A 133 7.69 -0.21 -26.53
N GLU A 134 8.27 -0.98 -25.60
CA GLU A 134 7.78 -2.31 -25.24
C GLU A 134 6.67 -2.22 -24.19
N ILE A 135 6.81 -1.35 -23.18
CA ILE A 135 5.83 -1.20 -22.09
C ILE A 135 4.56 -0.50 -22.59
N ASN A 136 4.71 0.53 -23.44
CA ASN A 136 3.56 1.25 -24.02
C ASN A 136 2.66 0.35 -24.88
N GLN A 137 3.14 -0.82 -25.32
CA GLN A 137 2.36 -1.80 -26.09
C GLN A 137 1.64 -2.84 -25.24
N LEU A 138 1.85 -2.82 -23.92
CA LEU A 138 1.16 -3.74 -23.03
C LEU A 138 -0.31 -3.31 -22.83
N SER A 139 -1.22 -4.26 -22.92
CA SER A 139 -2.62 -4.03 -22.59
C SER A 139 -2.78 -3.97 -21.07
N VAL A 140 -3.51 -2.96 -20.57
CA VAL A 140 -3.67 -2.73 -19.14
C VAL A 140 -5.13 -2.59 -18.75
N ALA A 141 -5.58 -3.42 -17.83
CA ALA A 141 -6.89 -3.31 -17.19
C ALA A 141 -6.75 -2.86 -15.74
N ILE A 142 -7.68 -2.02 -15.31
CA ILE A 142 -7.79 -1.59 -13.92
C ILE A 142 -9.13 -2.01 -13.34
N LEU A 143 -9.10 -2.56 -12.15
CA LEU A 143 -10.28 -3.09 -11.48
C LEU A 143 -10.45 -2.51 -10.08
N PRO A 144 -11.64 -2.05 -9.71
CA PRO A 144 -11.92 -1.71 -8.33
C PRO A 144 -11.98 -2.98 -7.48
N LEU A 145 -11.33 -2.97 -6.30
CA LEU A 145 -11.45 -4.06 -5.34
C LEU A 145 -12.85 -4.03 -4.70
N PRO A 146 -13.67 -5.06 -4.89
CA PRO A 146 -15.06 -5.04 -4.45
C PRO A 146 -15.18 -5.04 -2.92
N GLY A 147 -15.78 -4.00 -2.33
CA GLY A 147 -15.87 -3.86 -0.86
C GLY A 147 -14.50 -3.85 -0.21
N GLY A 148 -13.52 -3.25 -0.88
CA GLY A 148 -12.12 -3.24 -0.49
C GLY A 148 -11.82 -2.27 0.64
N GLU A 149 -10.93 -2.67 1.51
CA GLU A 149 -10.32 -1.86 2.56
C GLU A 149 -8.81 -1.96 2.45
N PHE A 150 -8.14 -0.86 2.67
CA PHE A 150 -6.69 -0.73 2.51
C PHE A 150 -6.10 -0.08 3.75
N TYR A 151 -5.10 -0.73 4.33
CA TYR A 151 -4.37 -0.26 5.50
C TYR A 151 -2.89 -0.29 5.17
N HIS A 152 -2.28 0.89 5.08
CA HIS A 152 -0.88 1.05 4.73
C HIS A 152 -0.02 1.16 5.98
N TYR A 153 1.18 0.60 5.92
CA TYR A 153 2.18 0.55 6.99
C TYR A 153 3.55 1.09 6.55
N GLY A 154 3.57 1.87 5.48
CA GLY A 154 4.81 2.38 4.86
C GLY A 154 5.53 3.45 5.69
N THR A 155 4.88 4.01 6.71
CA THR A 155 5.48 4.99 7.60
C THR A 155 5.21 4.68 9.08
N SER A 156 6.05 5.21 9.98
CA SER A 156 5.85 5.09 11.43
C SER A 156 4.49 5.65 11.90
N HIS A 157 4.00 6.70 11.24
CA HIS A 157 2.68 7.27 11.55
C HIS A 157 1.56 6.30 11.15
N GLU A 158 1.67 5.68 9.99
CA GLU A 158 0.67 4.74 9.47
C GLU A 158 0.64 3.43 10.26
N LEU A 159 1.76 3.00 10.85
CA LEU A 159 1.77 1.86 11.77
C LEU A 159 0.72 2.05 12.88
N ILE A 160 0.65 3.23 13.48
CA ILE A 160 -0.28 3.51 14.56
C ILE A 160 -1.70 3.71 14.02
N SER A 161 -1.88 4.53 12.99
CA SER A 161 -3.20 4.87 12.44
C SER A 161 -3.89 3.66 11.81
N SER A 162 -3.18 2.85 11.04
CA SER A 162 -3.72 1.62 10.44
C SER A 162 -4.06 0.58 11.50
N THR A 163 -3.23 0.43 12.54
CA THR A 163 -3.52 -0.49 13.65
C THR A 163 -4.76 -0.06 14.42
N LEU A 164 -4.95 1.24 14.67
CA LEU A 164 -6.16 1.78 15.28
C LEU A 164 -7.39 1.50 14.43
N ALA A 165 -7.33 1.78 13.13
CA ALA A 165 -8.44 1.57 12.21
C ALA A 165 -8.87 0.10 12.14
N ILE A 166 -7.92 -0.84 12.15
CA ILE A 166 -8.22 -2.28 12.20
C ILE A 166 -8.81 -2.67 13.56
N GLN A 167 -8.31 -2.12 14.66
CA GLN A 167 -8.80 -2.40 16.00
C GLN A 167 -10.26 -1.98 16.17
N ASP A 168 -10.66 -0.86 15.58
CA ASP A 168 -12.03 -0.34 15.62
C ASP A 168 -13.03 -1.20 14.82
N LYS A 169 -12.53 -2.10 13.97
CA LYS A 169 -13.35 -3.06 13.21
C LYS A 169 -13.83 -4.25 14.03
N VAL A 170 -13.37 -4.42 15.26
CA VAL A 170 -13.84 -5.50 16.15
C VAL A 170 -15.31 -5.26 16.50
N ARG A 171 -16.19 -6.05 15.90
CA ARG A 171 -17.66 -5.92 16.09
C ARG A 171 -18.15 -6.34 17.48
N ASP A 172 -17.48 -7.29 18.10
CA ASP A 172 -17.84 -7.76 19.44
C ASP A 172 -17.02 -7.04 20.52
N GLN A 173 -17.52 -5.89 20.95
CA GLN A 173 -16.91 -5.08 21.98
C GLN A 173 -16.76 -5.84 23.33
N ARG A 174 -17.57 -6.85 23.60
CA ARG A 174 -17.46 -7.67 24.82
C ARG A 174 -16.15 -8.44 24.87
N ARG A 175 -15.63 -8.86 23.72
CA ARG A 175 -14.32 -9.51 23.63
C ARG A 175 -13.17 -8.58 23.99
N ILE A 176 -13.32 -7.30 23.73
CA ILE A 176 -12.35 -6.26 24.09
C ILE A 176 -12.50 -5.94 25.58
N MET A 177 -13.72 -5.81 26.08
CA MET A 177 -13.99 -5.45 27.46
C MET A 177 -13.49 -6.47 28.47
N HIS A 178 -13.51 -7.76 28.14
CA HIS A 178 -12.89 -8.79 28.99
C HIS A 178 -11.38 -8.60 29.21
N ARG A 179 -10.72 -7.82 28.37
CA ARG A 179 -9.28 -7.55 28.48
C ARG A 179 -8.99 -6.21 29.16
N LYS A 180 -9.95 -5.66 29.95
CA LYS A 180 -9.89 -4.30 30.51
C LYS A 180 -9.61 -3.32 29.39
N VAL A 181 -10.65 -2.67 28.89
CA VAL A 181 -10.59 -1.62 27.86
C VAL A 181 -9.32 -0.82 28.06
N LYS A 182 -8.48 -0.74 27.04
CA LYS A 182 -7.29 0.09 27.12
C LYS A 182 -7.74 1.51 27.51
N PRO A 183 -7.33 2.06 28.64
CA PRO A 183 -7.73 3.42 29.02
C PRO A 183 -7.28 4.45 28.00
N ASN A 184 -6.27 4.11 27.20
CA ASN A 184 -5.70 4.94 26.15
C ASN A 184 -5.59 4.12 24.86
N PRO A 185 -6.58 4.13 23.97
CA PRO A 185 -6.65 3.26 22.79
C PRO A 185 -5.52 3.49 21.80
N ALA A 186 -4.91 4.68 21.77
CA ALA A 186 -3.80 5.03 20.88
C ALA A 186 -2.42 4.74 21.51
N ILE A 187 -2.32 3.94 22.56
CA ILE A 187 -1.07 3.51 23.18
C ILE A 187 -0.93 2.00 23.01
N PHE A 188 0.09 1.58 22.30
CA PHE A 188 0.41 0.18 22.01
C PHE A 188 1.69 -0.21 22.72
N ILE A 189 1.62 -1.25 23.57
CA ILE A 189 2.78 -1.81 24.28
C ILE A 189 2.78 -3.30 23.99
N GLN A 190 3.87 -3.77 23.36
CA GLN A 190 4.03 -5.14 22.94
C GLN A 190 5.40 -5.66 23.38
N ASN A 191 5.45 -6.81 24.04
CA ASN A 191 6.68 -7.47 24.48
C ASN A 191 7.67 -6.49 25.15
N SER A 192 7.18 -5.62 26.05
CA SER A 192 7.96 -4.54 26.65
C SER A 192 7.64 -4.36 28.13
N ILE A 193 8.60 -3.87 28.87
CA ILE A 193 8.47 -3.45 30.26
C ILE A 193 8.43 -1.93 30.29
N THR A 194 7.35 -1.35 30.85
CA THR A 194 7.20 0.09 30.97
C THR A 194 7.01 0.46 32.43
N GLN A 195 7.95 1.20 33.00
CA GLN A 195 7.97 1.60 34.41
C GLN A 195 7.51 3.06 34.63
N VAL A 196 7.11 3.74 33.56
CA VAL A 196 6.54 5.10 33.62
C VAL A 196 5.02 5.04 33.58
N SER A 197 4.36 6.03 34.22
CA SER A 197 2.91 6.20 34.08
C SER A 197 2.59 6.83 32.74
N LEU A 198 1.63 6.23 32.04
CA LEU A 198 1.13 6.72 30.76
C LEU A 198 -0.28 7.28 30.90
N SER A 199 -0.58 8.34 30.19
CA SER A 199 -1.88 9.02 30.15
C SER A 199 -2.33 9.27 28.72
N ALA A 200 -3.47 9.92 28.54
CA ALA A 200 -3.95 10.35 27.23
C ALA A 200 -2.97 11.32 26.52
N ASP A 201 -2.12 12.02 27.27
CA ASP A 201 -1.11 12.92 26.71
C ASP A 201 -0.01 12.17 25.95
N ASN A 202 0.14 10.87 26.20
CA ASN A 202 1.06 9.98 25.47
C ASN A 202 0.40 9.31 24.27
N ALA A 203 -0.69 9.85 23.74
CA ALA A 203 -1.38 9.27 22.60
C ALA A 203 -0.49 9.13 21.35
N ASN A 204 -0.80 8.14 20.50
CA ASN A 204 0.00 7.76 19.35
C ASN A 204 1.41 7.30 19.73
N LEU A 205 1.49 6.40 20.73
CA LEU A 205 2.70 5.82 21.25
C LEU A 205 2.75 4.33 20.92
N TRP A 206 3.89 3.89 20.39
CA TRP A 206 4.18 2.48 20.14
C TRP A 206 5.46 2.09 20.87
N ILE A 207 5.37 1.10 21.75
CA ILE A 207 6.54 0.55 22.48
C ILE A 207 6.60 -0.95 22.20
N GLU A 208 7.71 -1.41 21.65
CA GLU A 208 7.89 -2.80 21.27
C GLU A 208 9.29 -3.29 21.62
N ASN A 209 9.37 -4.54 22.12
CA ASN A 209 10.65 -5.19 22.44
C ASN A 209 11.61 -4.29 23.23
N SER A 210 11.09 -3.55 24.23
CA SER A 210 11.82 -2.48 24.90
C SER A 210 11.64 -2.48 26.39
N HIS A 211 12.64 -1.98 27.10
CA HIS A 211 12.60 -1.66 28.52
C HIS A 211 12.58 -0.14 28.72
N VAL A 212 11.44 0.40 29.15
CA VAL A 212 11.30 1.83 29.46
C VAL A 212 11.37 2.03 30.97
N GLY A 213 12.52 2.49 31.43
CA GLY A 213 12.83 2.68 32.85
C GLY A 213 12.12 3.90 33.47
N LYS A 214 12.13 3.98 34.81
CA LYS A 214 11.44 5.03 35.58
C LYS A 214 11.89 6.46 35.29
N GLY A 215 13.10 6.65 34.78
CA GLY A 215 13.68 7.96 34.49
C GLY A 215 13.25 8.55 33.15
N TRP A 216 12.54 7.80 32.32
CA TRP A 216 12.14 8.26 31.00
C TRP A 216 10.99 9.25 31.07
N LYS A 217 11.05 10.24 30.17
CA LYS A 217 9.95 11.19 29.92
C LYS A 217 9.41 10.92 28.52
N LEU A 218 8.23 10.35 28.45
CA LEU A 218 7.57 10.04 27.18
C LEU A 218 6.59 11.13 26.79
N GLY A 219 6.65 11.53 25.53
CA GLY A 219 5.67 12.41 24.90
C GLY A 219 4.63 11.62 24.11
N SER A 220 3.99 12.28 23.13
CA SER A 220 3.11 11.70 22.15
C SER A 220 3.85 11.47 20.82
N ARG A 221 3.25 10.66 19.92
CA ARG A 221 3.76 10.41 18.56
C ARG A 221 5.18 9.82 18.53
N GLN A 222 5.44 8.84 19.38
CA GLN A 222 6.73 8.19 19.51
C GLN A 222 6.62 6.71 19.20
N ILE A 223 7.66 6.18 18.57
CA ILE A 223 7.90 4.73 18.43
C ILE A 223 9.21 4.41 19.13
N ILE A 224 9.15 3.45 20.05
CA ILE A 224 10.28 2.97 20.84
C ILE A 224 10.39 1.47 20.59
N THR A 225 11.48 1.03 20.03
CA THR A 225 11.69 -0.39 19.72
C THR A 225 13.12 -0.81 19.96
N GLY A 226 13.32 -2.04 20.45
CA GLY A 226 14.64 -2.66 20.60
C GLY A 226 15.52 -2.05 21.69
N VAL A 227 14.95 -1.39 22.70
CA VAL A 227 15.72 -0.82 23.82
C VAL A 227 15.90 -1.88 24.91
N PRO A 228 17.12 -2.40 25.14
CA PRO A 228 17.36 -3.42 26.15
C PRO A 228 17.30 -2.85 27.58
N GLU A 229 17.13 -3.75 28.55
CA GLU A 229 17.20 -3.41 29.97
C GLU A 229 18.56 -2.81 30.36
N ASN A 230 18.55 -1.82 31.26
CA ASN A 230 19.74 -1.23 31.89
C ASN A 230 20.71 -0.46 30.97
N GLN A 231 20.29 0.05 29.87
CA GLN A 231 21.16 0.90 29.04
C GLN A 231 21.04 2.40 29.34
N TRP A 232 20.11 2.83 30.24
CA TRP A 232 19.88 4.27 30.55
C TRP A 232 19.28 4.44 31.95
#